data_258bb389170b0919258b050dfbf83920
#
_entry.id   258bb389170b0919258b050dfbf83920
#
_cell.length_a   1.000
_cell.length_b   1.000
_cell.length_c   1.000
_cell.angle_alpha   90.00
_cell.angle_beta   90.00
_cell.angle_gamma   90.00
#
_symmetry.space_group_name_H-M   'P 1'
#
loop_
_entity.id
_entity.type
_entity.pdbx_description
1 polymer ?
#
loop_
_entity_poly.entity_id
_entity_poly.type
_entity_poly.pdbx_seq_one_letter_code
_entity_poly.pdbx_strand_id
1 'polypeptide(L)'
;MDFKNFKMPYSINPDYTKKTAYFSMEFAIDQALKIYSGGLGFLAGSHMKSAYNLKQDFVGIGILWKYGYYDQSRNMDQTLNPIWTKKMYSFLEDTGIKFQIEIHNAPVWVKVWYLAPETFKTCPMFFLSTDVPENDHLSKTICHKLYDANESTKVAQYILLGKGGAKLLDVMNF
;
A
#
# COMPACT_ATOMS: atom_id res chain seq x y z
N MET A 1 10.44 11.97 -10.67
CA MET A 1 9.87 11.01 -11.68
C MET A 1 8.53 11.55 -12.17
N ASP A 2 8.17 11.38 -13.44
CA ASP A 2 6.80 11.70 -13.92
C ASP A 2 5.88 10.50 -13.63
N PHE A 3 5.14 10.58 -12.53
CA PHE A 3 4.22 9.50 -12.13
C PHE A 3 2.92 9.46 -12.94
N LYS A 4 2.57 10.52 -13.68
CA LYS A 4 1.37 10.51 -14.56
C LYS A 4 1.61 9.80 -15.89
N ASN A 5 2.87 9.62 -16.27
CA ASN A 5 3.31 8.81 -17.40
C ASN A 5 4.38 7.84 -16.90
N PHE A 6 3.98 6.98 -15.97
CA PHE A 6 4.90 6.11 -15.27
C PHE A 6 5.61 5.15 -16.22
N LYS A 7 6.94 5.14 -16.12
CA LYS A 7 7.79 4.19 -16.83
C LYS A 7 8.59 3.39 -15.83
N MET A 8 8.77 2.12 -16.12
CA MET A 8 9.56 1.24 -15.28
C MET A 8 10.96 1.82 -15.06
N PRO A 9 11.44 1.91 -13.80
CA PRO A 9 12.75 2.50 -13.49
C PRO A 9 13.93 1.55 -13.77
N TYR A 10 13.68 0.43 -14.45
CA TYR A 10 14.69 -0.51 -14.92
C TYR A 10 14.31 -1.04 -16.32
N SER A 11 15.31 -1.58 -17.04
CA SER A 11 15.08 -2.25 -18.32
C SER A 11 14.29 -3.53 -18.11
N ILE A 12 13.12 -3.61 -18.78
CA ILE A 12 12.25 -4.78 -18.70
C ILE A 12 12.91 -5.94 -19.48
N ASN A 13 12.87 -7.13 -18.88
CA ASN A 13 13.28 -8.35 -19.55
C ASN A 13 12.31 -8.67 -20.71
N PRO A 14 12.80 -8.90 -21.93
CA PRO A 14 11.97 -9.17 -23.12
C PRO A 14 10.98 -10.32 -22.93
N ASP A 15 11.29 -11.29 -22.07
CA ASP A 15 10.42 -12.43 -21.79
C ASP A 15 9.23 -12.07 -20.88
N TYR A 16 9.23 -10.88 -20.26
CA TYR A 16 8.26 -10.46 -19.23
C TYR A 16 7.69 -9.07 -19.47
N THR A 17 7.33 -8.77 -20.71
CA THR A 17 6.86 -7.44 -21.16
C THR A 17 5.37 -7.17 -20.88
N LYS A 18 4.62 -8.18 -20.39
CA LYS A 18 3.21 -7.99 -20.09
C LYS A 18 3.06 -7.14 -18.83
N LYS A 19 2.47 -5.95 -18.97
CA LYS A 19 2.13 -5.07 -17.84
C LYS A 19 1.23 -5.80 -16.85
N THR A 20 1.65 -5.82 -15.60
CA THR A 20 0.95 -6.53 -14.53
C THR A 20 0.91 -5.67 -13.28
N ALA A 21 -0.24 -5.56 -12.64
CA ALA A 21 -0.40 -4.93 -11.34
C ALA A 21 -0.88 -5.95 -10.31
N TYR A 22 -0.20 -6.03 -9.18
CA TYR A 22 -0.54 -6.94 -8.09
C TYR A 22 -1.08 -6.15 -6.90
N PHE A 23 -2.30 -6.46 -6.50
CA PHE A 23 -3.01 -5.80 -5.41
C PHE A 23 -2.97 -6.67 -4.16
N SER A 24 -2.53 -6.10 -3.04
CA SER A 24 -2.59 -6.81 -1.76
C SER A 24 -2.87 -5.86 -0.60
N MET A 25 -3.60 -6.37 0.40
CA MET A 25 -3.84 -5.67 1.66
C MET A 25 -2.57 -5.55 2.50
N GLU A 26 -1.61 -6.45 2.31
CA GLU A 26 -0.38 -6.49 3.08
C GLU A 26 0.82 -6.95 2.24
N PHE A 27 2.00 -6.40 2.56
CA PHE A 27 3.27 -6.76 1.94
C PHE A 27 4.37 -6.83 3.00
N ALA A 28 4.92 -8.01 3.24
CA ALA A 28 6.10 -8.21 4.07
C ALA A 28 7.38 -8.06 3.23
N ILE A 29 7.81 -6.84 3.02
CA ILE A 29 8.99 -6.51 2.21
C ILE A 29 10.25 -6.44 3.06
N ASP A 30 10.19 -5.66 4.13
CA ASP A 30 11.28 -5.42 5.06
C ASP A 30 10.73 -5.07 6.45
N GLN A 31 11.54 -5.29 7.48
CA GLN A 31 11.18 -4.97 8.86
C GLN A 31 10.90 -3.47 9.08
N ALA A 32 11.52 -2.60 8.27
CA ALA A 32 11.29 -1.16 8.32
C ALA A 32 9.92 -0.75 7.77
N LEU A 33 9.29 -1.56 6.90
CA LEU A 33 7.99 -1.28 6.30
C LEU A 33 6.90 -2.17 6.93
N LYS A 34 6.32 -1.70 8.01
CA LYS A 34 5.38 -2.46 8.85
C LYS A 34 3.94 -2.38 8.33
N ILE A 35 3.68 -2.96 7.16
CA ILE A 35 2.37 -2.99 6.49
C ILE A 35 1.89 -4.44 6.26
N TYR A 36 2.24 -5.34 7.12
CA TYR A 36 1.87 -6.76 7.04
C TYR A 36 1.57 -7.33 8.43
N SER A 37 0.87 -8.45 8.46
CA SER A 37 0.57 -9.18 9.69
C SER A 37 1.08 -10.62 9.68
N GLY A 38 0.98 -11.32 8.56
CA GLY A 38 1.29 -12.74 8.52
C GLY A 38 1.65 -13.29 7.14
N GLY A 39 1.27 -14.55 6.89
CA GLY A 39 1.68 -15.33 5.72
C GLY A 39 1.31 -14.72 4.37
N LEU A 40 0.15 -14.07 4.26
CA LEU A 40 -0.26 -13.38 3.04
C LEU A 40 0.73 -12.26 2.66
N GLY A 41 1.20 -11.50 3.66
CA GLY A 41 2.21 -10.46 3.44
C GLY A 41 3.53 -11.03 2.96
N PHE A 42 3.99 -12.15 3.51
CA PHE A 42 5.21 -12.83 3.06
C PHE A 42 5.09 -13.36 1.64
N LEU A 43 3.94 -13.95 1.27
CA LEU A 43 3.67 -14.37 -0.10
C LEU A 43 3.76 -13.18 -1.06
N ALA A 44 3.02 -12.11 -0.76
CA ALA A 44 3.01 -10.89 -1.57
C ALA A 44 4.41 -10.27 -1.67
N GLY A 45 5.14 -10.15 -0.54
CA GLY A 45 6.48 -9.58 -0.51
C GLY A 45 7.49 -10.38 -1.32
N SER A 46 7.46 -11.71 -1.22
CA SER A 46 8.33 -12.59 -2.02
C SER A 46 8.03 -12.45 -3.52
N HIS A 47 6.75 -12.32 -3.88
CA HIS A 47 6.34 -12.10 -5.27
C HIS A 47 6.92 -10.78 -5.82
N MET A 48 6.84 -9.67 -5.05
CA MET A 48 7.41 -8.38 -5.45
C MET A 48 8.93 -8.45 -5.68
N LYS A 49 9.65 -9.17 -4.81
CA LYS A 49 11.09 -9.38 -4.96
C LYS A 49 11.43 -10.26 -6.18
N SER A 50 10.67 -11.33 -6.40
CA SER A 50 10.84 -12.19 -7.57
C SER A 50 10.58 -11.45 -8.88
N ALA A 51 9.50 -10.65 -8.96
CA ALA A 51 9.18 -9.83 -10.12
C ALA A 51 10.31 -8.82 -10.43
N TYR A 52 10.90 -8.21 -9.40
CA TYR A 52 12.07 -7.34 -9.56
C TYR A 52 13.30 -8.08 -10.09
N ASN A 53 13.61 -9.24 -9.52
CA ASN A 53 14.76 -10.04 -9.95
C ASN A 53 14.66 -10.49 -11.41
N LEU A 54 13.44 -10.83 -11.85
CA LEU A 54 13.14 -11.20 -13.24
C LEU A 54 13.00 -9.98 -14.16
N LYS A 55 13.06 -8.75 -13.64
CA LYS A 55 12.86 -7.51 -14.40
C LYS A 55 11.54 -7.48 -15.16
N GLN A 56 10.47 -7.92 -14.52
CA GLN A 56 9.12 -7.92 -15.09
C GLN A 56 8.55 -6.49 -15.20
N ASP A 57 7.67 -6.27 -16.17
CA ASP A 57 6.82 -5.06 -16.23
C ASP A 57 5.69 -5.17 -15.20
N PHE A 58 6.03 -4.93 -13.94
CA PHE A 58 5.23 -5.33 -12.80
C PHE A 58 5.24 -4.27 -11.69
N VAL A 59 4.06 -3.91 -11.18
CA VAL A 59 3.91 -2.98 -10.06
C VAL A 59 3.10 -3.60 -8.93
N GLY A 60 3.44 -3.27 -7.69
CA GLY A 60 2.66 -3.60 -6.51
C GLY A 60 1.76 -2.44 -6.08
N ILE A 61 0.51 -2.73 -5.71
CA ILE A 61 -0.44 -1.73 -5.18
C ILE A 61 -0.96 -2.20 -3.83
N GLY A 62 -0.81 -1.35 -2.82
CA GLY A 62 -1.26 -1.61 -1.46
C GLY A 62 -1.86 -0.40 -0.78
N ILE A 63 -2.14 -0.53 0.50
CA ILE A 63 -2.60 0.57 1.35
C ILE A 63 -1.48 0.97 2.30
N LEU A 64 -1.25 2.26 2.47
CA LEU A 64 -0.34 2.78 3.48
C LEU A 64 -1.04 2.85 4.83
N TRP A 65 -0.85 1.82 5.63
CA TRP A 65 -1.49 1.70 6.95
C TRP A 65 -0.85 2.64 7.96
N LYS A 66 -1.61 3.61 8.46
CA LYS A 66 -1.14 4.63 9.42
C LYS A 66 -0.57 4.04 10.69
N TYR A 67 -1.21 2.98 11.20
CA TYR A 67 -0.76 2.26 12.40
C TYR A 67 -0.22 0.86 12.09
N GLY A 68 -0.26 0.44 10.83
CA GLY A 68 0.15 -0.90 10.42
C GLY A 68 -0.73 -2.00 11.02
N TYR A 69 -0.09 -3.09 11.43
CA TYR A 69 -0.65 -4.08 12.34
C TYR A 69 -0.16 -3.76 13.77
N TYR A 70 -0.78 -4.32 14.82
CA TYR A 70 -0.39 -4.00 16.19
C TYR A 70 1.00 -4.54 16.53
N ASP A 71 1.71 -3.81 17.37
CA ASP A 71 2.89 -4.30 18.07
C ASP A 71 2.43 -4.91 19.41
N GLN A 72 3.15 -5.92 19.91
CA GLN A 72 2.81 -6.58 21.16
C GLN A 72 3.71 -6.11 22.30
N SER A 73 3.09 -5.81 23.43
CA SER A 73 3.79 -5.65 24.72
C SER A 73 3.21 -6.59 25.76
N ARG A 74 3.83 -6.67 26.91
CA ARG A 74 3.32 -7.40 28.06
C ARG A 74 2.96 -6.45 29.19
N ASN A 75 1.83 -6.69 29.81
CA ASN A 75 1.44 -6.06 31.06
C ASN A 75 2.24 -6.65 32.23
N MET A 76 2.15 -6.06 33.43
CA MET A 76 2.82 -6.57 34.63
C MET A 76 2.37 -8.00 35.01
N ASP A 77 1.15 -8.35 34.71
CA ASP A 77 0.56 -9.69 34.92
C ASP A 77 0.89 -10.69 33.78
N GLN A 78 1.81 -10.33 32.88
CA GLN A 78 2.24 -11.10 31.70
C GLN A 78 1.17 -11.30 30.62
N THR A 79 0.01 -10.72 30.72
CA THR A 79 -0.97 -10.70 29.65
C THR A 79 -0.49 -9.86 28.47
N LEU A 80 -0.93 -10.20 27.24
CA LEU A 80 -0.56 -9.46 26.04
C LEU A 80 -1.37 -8.17 25.94
N ASN A 81 -0.68 -7.08 25.56
CA ASN A 81 -1.28 -5.80 25.30
C ASN A 81 -0.95 -5.34 23.86
N PRO A 82 -1.96 -5.12 22.98
CA PRO A 82 -1.73 -4.60 21.65
C PRO A 82 -1.44 -3.10 21.69
N ILE A 83 -0.36 -2.70 21.03
CA ILE A 83 0.04 -1.29 20.89
C ILE A 83 -0.14 -0.87 19.44
N TRP A 84 -0.77 0.27 19.22
CA TRP A 84 -0.95 0.90 17.92
C TRP A 84 -0.10 2.17 17.84
N THR A 85 1.05 2.07 17.16
CA THR A 85 1.98 3.19 16.98
C THR A 85 1.86 3.75 15.58
N LYS A 86 1.74 5.08 15.45
CA LYS A 86 1.76 5.73 14.14
C LYS A 86 3.07 5.43 13.42
N LYS A 87 2.97 4.92 12.21
CA LYS A 87 4.12 4.61 11.35
C LYS A 87 4.42 5.80 10.44
N MET A 88 5.70 6.09 10.27
CA MET A 88 6.21 7.11 9.35
C MET A 88 7.41 6.52 8.61
N TYR A 89 7.45 6.73 7.30
CA TYR A 89 8.45 6.10 6.43
C TYR A 89 9.13 7.17 5.59
N SER A 90 10.37 7.53 5.94
CA SER A 90 11.15 8.56 5.23
C SER A 90 11.65 8.11 3.85
N PHE A 91 11.61 6.81 3.57
CA PHE A 91 12.02 6.22 2.29
C PHE A 91 10.87 6.13 1.26
N LEU A 92 9.64 6.51 1.62
CA LEU A 92 8.53 6.63 0.67
C LEU A 92 8.53 8.02 0.04
N GLU A 93 8.39 8.05 -1.28
CA GLU A 93 8.30 9.30 -2.06
C GLU A 93 6.84 9.75 -2.20
N ASP A 94 6.60 11.03 -2.04
CA ASP A 94 5.33 11.65 -2.38
C ASP A 94 5.21 11.77 -3.91
N THR A 95 4.26 11.06 -4.51
CA THR A 95 4.08 11.10 -5.97
C THR A 95 3.44 12.40 -6.47
N GLY A 96 2.88 13.22 -5.58
CA GLY A 96 2.02 14.34 -5.93
C GLY A 96 0.66 13.94 -6.52
N ILE A 97 0.40 12.63 -6.71
CA ILE A 97 -0.89 12.14 -7.20
C ILE A 97 -1.92 12.17 -6.09
N LYS A 98 -3.02 12.85 -6.35
CA LYS A 98 -4.26 12.81 -5.55
C LYS A 98 -5.45 12.67 -6.48
N PHE A 99 -6.43 11.89 -6.07
CA PHE A 99 -7.70 11.73 -6.76
C PHE A 99 -8.82 11.38 -5.78
N GLN A 100 -10.06 11.44 -6.24
CA GLN A 100 -11.21 11.01 -5.44
C GLN A 100 -11.76 9.68 -5.97
N ILE A 101 -12.23 8.84 -5.06
CA ILE A 101 -13.08 7.68 -5.32
C ILE A 101 -14.33 7.78 -4.46
N GLU A 102 -15.39 7.11 -4.87
CA GLU A 102 -16.60 7.00 -4.06
C GLU A 102 -16.52 5.78 -3.14
N ILE A 103 -16.71 6.00 -1.84
CA ILE A 103 -16.83 4.97 -0.80
C ILE A 103 -18.07 5.29 0.03
N HIS A 104 -18.99 4.33 0.17
CA HIS A 104 -20.26 4.51 0.90
C HIS A 104 -21.05 5.75 0.43
N ASN A 105 -21.14 5.98 -0.89
CA ASN A 105 -21.80 7.14 -1.51
C ASN A 105 -21.23 8.51 -1.14
N ALA A 106 -19.99 8.55 -0.63
CA ALA A 106 -19.28 9.77 -0.31
C ALA A 106 -17.94 9.86 -1.08
N PRO A 107 -17.55 11.06 -1.54
CA PRO A 107 -16.25 11.24 -2.16
C PRO A 107 -15.13 11.16 -1.11
N VAL A 108 -14.14 10.32 -1.36
CA VAL A 108 -12.96 10.14 -0.51
C VAL A 108 -11.71 10.47 -1.30
N TRP A 109 -10.92 11.40 -0.80
CA TRP A 109 -9.62 11.73 -1.36
C TRP A 109 -8.59 10.65 -1.05
N VAL A 110 -7.84 10.28 -2.07
CA VAL A 110 -6.76 9.30 -1.99
C VAL A 110 -5.46 9.97 -2.43
N LYS A 111 -4.44 9.88 -1.61
CA LYS A 111 -3.05 10.26 -1.90
C LYS A 111 -2.22 9.01 -2.17
N VAL A 112 -1.25 9.13 -3.06
CA VAL A 112 -0.40 8.01 -3.48
C VAL A 112 1.03 8.22 -3.04
N TRP A 113 1.62 7.20 -2.44
CA TRP A 113 3.03 7.11 -2.05
C TRP A 113 3.75 6.06 -2.88
N TYR A 114 5.01 6.29 -3.16
CA TYR A 114 5.83 5.43 -3.99
C TYR A 114 7.00 4.84 -3.20
N LEU A 115 7.25 3.55 -3.40
CA LEU A 115 8.46 2.86 -2.96
C LEU A 115 9.31 2.50 -4.17
N ALA A 116 10.49 3.09 -4.24
CA ALA A 116 11.44 2.83 -5.32
C ALA A 116 12.05 1.41 -5.20
N PRO A 117 12.29 0.72 -6.33
CA PRO A 117 12.84 -0.64 -6.34
C PRO A 117 14.16 -0.80 -5.62
N GLU A 118 15.01 0.20 -5.66
CA GLU A 118 16.36 0.17 -5.09
C GLU A 118 16.35 0.07 -3.56
N THR A 119 15.27 0.57 -2.93
CA THR A 119 15.17 0.62 -1.46
C THR A 119 15.22 -0.77 -0.84
N PHE A 120 14.41 -1.70 -1.34
CA PHE A 120 14.32 -3.07 -0.79
C PHE A 120 14.39 -4.16 -1.85
N LYS A 121 14.84 -3.85 -3.06
CA LYS A 121 14.96 -4.79 -4.18
C LYS A 121 13.62 -5.46 -4.52
N THR A 122 12.61 -4.63 -4.71
CA THR A 122 11.25 -5.03 -5.13
C THR A 122 10.90 -4.41 -6.48
N CYS A 123 9.87 -4.90 -7.16
CA CYS A 123 9.26 -4.11 -8.23
C CYS A 123 8.75 -2.76 -7.66
N PRO A 124 8.50 -1.74 -8.51
CA PRO A 124 7.90 -0.49 -8.07
C PRO A 124 6.61 -0.73 -7.30
N MET A 125 6.43 -0.08 -6.14
CA MET A 125 5.23 -0.26 -5.34
C MET A 125 4.57 1.09 -5.04
N PHE A 126 3.24 1.09 -5.07
CA PHE A 126 2.42 2.26 -4.79
C PHE A 126 1.49 1.98 -3.62
N PHE A 127 1.39 2.93 -2.70
CA PHE A 127 0.58 2.80 -1.51
C PHE A 127 -0.46 3.92 -1.44
N LEU A 128 -1.73 3.51 -1.30
CA LEU A 128 -2.88 4.40 -1.21
C LEU A 128 -3.10 4.83 0.24
N SER A 129 -3.35 6.11 0.45
CA SER A 129 -3.67 6.65 1.78
C SER A 129 -4.87 7.60 1.70
N THR A 130 -5.80 7.44 2.62
CA THR A 130 -6.90 8.37 2.85
C THR A 130 -6.62 9.37 3.99
N ASP A 131 -5.46 9.25 4.66
CA ASP A 131 -5.06 10.17 5.74
C ASP A 131 -4.54 11.50 5.19
N VAL A 132 -5.46 12.28 4.61
CA VAL A 132 -5.20 13.58 4.01
C VAL A 132 -6.12 14.65 4.61
N PRO A 133 -5.70 15.93 4.63
CA PRO A 133 -6.49 17.01 5.25
C PRO A 133 -7.89 17.18 4.68
N GLU A 134 -8.06 16.90 3.39
CA GLU A 134 -9.31 17.06 2.63
C GLU A 134 -10.42 16.09 3.06
N ASN A 135 -10.05 14.99 3.70
CA ASN A 135 -11.00 13.99 4.18
C ASN A 135 -11.52 14.32 5.58
N ASP A 136 -12.77 13.93 5.84
CA ASP A 136 -13.33 13.91 7.18
C ASP A 136 -12.67 12.83 8.07
N HIS A 137 -13.08 12.78 9.33
CA HIS A 137 -12.50 11.85 10.29
C HIS A 137 -12.73 10.38 9.88
N LEU A 138 -13.94 10.03 9.45
CA LEU A 138 -14.29 8.65 9.09
C LEU A 138 -13.50 8.19 7.87
N SER A 139 -13.45 9.00 6.82
CA SER A 139 -12.67 8.71 5.61
C SER A 139 -11.19 8.52 5.91
N LYS A 140 -10.61 9.30 6.83
CA LYS A 140 -9.22 9.12 7.28
C LYS A 140 -8.98 7.77 7.95
N THR A 141 -9.96 7.26 8.69
CA THR A 141 -9.81 5.99 9.43
C THR A 141 -9.72 4.76 8.54
N ILE A 142 -10.13 4.84 7.26
CA ILE A 142 -10.10 3.72 6.31
C ILE A 142 -8.70 3.11 6.22
N CYS A 143 -7.63 3.93 6.15
CA CYS A 143 -6.26 3.45 6.07
C CYS A 143 -5.53 3.39 7.43
N HIS A 144 -6.26 3.39 8.56
CA HIS A 144 -5.62 3.40 9.89
C HIS A 144 -5.01 2.06 10.26
N LYS A 145 -5.79 0.99 10.25
CA LYS A 145 -5.37 -0.32 10.78
C LYS A 145 -5.56 -1.42 9.74
N LEU A 146 -4.53 -2.18 9.51
CA LEU A 146 -4.65 -3.43 8.73
C LEU A 146 -5.59 -4.39 9.47
N TYR A 147 -6.58 -4.91 8.77
CA TYR A 147 -7.63 -5.81 9.30
C TYR A 147 -8.42 -5.19 10.46
N ASP A 148 -9.06 -4.05 10.20
CA ASP A 148 -9.95 -3.42 11.18
C ASP A 148 -11.07 -4.38 11.62
N ALA A 149 -11.46 -4.32 12.89
CA ALA A 149 -12.53 -5.17 13.42
C ALA A 149 -13.91 -4.79 12.88
N ASN A 150 -14.12 -3.53 12.48
CA ASN A 150 -15.40 -3.04 11.96
C ASN A 150 -15.59 -3.47 10.49
N GLU A 151 -16.70 -4.14 10.20
CA GLU A 151 -17.01 -4.68 8.87
C GLU A 151 -17.16 -3.59 7.81
N SER A 152 -17.82 -2.46 8.17
CA SER A 152 -17.98 -1.33 7.24
C SER A 152 -16.61 -0.74 6.86
N THR A 153 -15.70 -0.62 7.81
CA THR A 153 -14.33 -0.19 7.56
C THR A 153 -13.58 -1.18 6.66
N LYS A 154 -13.74 -2.50 6.87
CA LYS A 154 -13.14 -3.52 5.98
C LYS A 154 -13.63 -3.39 4.55
N VAL A 155 -14.93 -3.22 4.35
CA VAL A 155 -15.50 -3.01 3.01
C VAL A 155 -14.92 -1.75 2.37
N ALA A 156 -14.81 -0.65 3.13
CA ALA A 156 -14.18 0.58 2.64
C ALA A 156 -12.70 0.38 2.26
N GLN A 157 -11.95 -0.43 3.02
CA GLN A 157 -10.56 -0.80 2.71
C GLN A 157 -10.46 -1.59 1.39
N TYR A 158 -11.36 -2.55 1.15
CA TYR A 158 -11.40 -3.30 -0.11
C TYR A 158 -11.77 -2.41 -1.30
N ILE A 159 -12.72 -1.47 -1.12
CA ILE A 159 -13.08 -0.48 -2.14
C ILE A 159 -11.87 0.43 -2.43
N LEU A 160 -11.18 0.90 -1.38
CA LEU A 160 -9.97 1.71 -1.55
C LEU A 160 -8.91 0.97 -2.35
N LEU A 161 -8.61 -0.29 -1.99
CA LEU A 161 -7.61 -1.08 -2.70
C LEU A 161 -8.04 -1.35 -4.15
N GLY A 162 -9.26 -1.83 -4.39
CA GLY A 162 -9.75 -2.22 -5.71
C GLY A 162 -10.00 -1.02 -6.63
N LYS A 163 -10.99 -0.16 -6.28
CA LYS A 163 -11.33 1.03 -7.10
C LYS A 163 -10.19 2.05 -7.10
N GLY A 164 -9.58 2.30 -5.94
CA GLY A 164 -8.48 3.25 -5.83
C GLY A 164 -7.26 2.81 -6.60
N GLY A 165 -6.90 1.53 -6.52
CA GLY A 165 -5.77 0.97 -7.26
C GLY A 165 -6.01 0.96 -8.77
N ALA A 166 -7.20 0.57 -9.24
CA ALA A 166 -7.56 0.65 -10.66
C ALA A 166 -7.49 2.10 -11.18
N LYS A 167 -8.07 3.06 -10.42
CA LYS A 167 -7.99 4.48 -10.77
C LYS A 167 -6.55 5.00 -10.80
N LEU A 168 -5.69 4.50 -9.91
CA LEU A 168 -4.27 4.85 -9.93
C LEU A 168 -3.61 4.42 -11.24
N LEU A 169 -3.87 3.20 -11.71
CA LEU A 169 -3.32 2.69 -12.99
C LEU A 169 -3.73 3.59 -14.16
N ASP A 170 -5.01 4.02 -14.20
CA ASP A 170 -5.49 4.98 -15.21
C ASP A 170 -4.74 6.31 -15.12
N VAL A 171 -4.59 6.88 -13.91
CA VAL A 171 -3.89 8.16 -13.68
C VAL A 171 -2.41 8.09 -14.07
N MET A 172 -1.77 6.92 -13.89
CA MET A 172 -0.37 6.68 -14.23
C MET A 172 -0.14 6.28 -15.70
N ASN A 173 -1.21 6.04 -16.43
CA ASN A 173 -1.15 5.48 -17.80
C ASN A 173 -0.34 4.17 -17.85
N PHE A 174 -0.56 3.33 -16.84
CA PHE A 174 0.14 2.05 -16.69
C PHE A 174 -0.60 0.88 -17.33
#